data_f2a85a42b210d8801bb252d98f9f5038
#
_entry.id   f2a85a42b210d8801bb252d98f9f5038
#
_cell.length_a   1.000
_cell.length_b   1.000
_cell.length_c   1.000
_cell.angle_alpha   90.00
_cell.angle_beta   90.00
_cell.angle_gamma   90.00
#
_symmetry.space_group_name_H-M   'P 1'
#
loop_
_entity.id
_entity.type
_entity.pdbx_description
1 polymer ?
#
loop_
_entity_poly.entity_id
_entity_poly.type
_entity_poly.pdbx_seq_one_letter_code
_entity_poly.pdbx_strand_id
1 'polypeptide(L)'
;MKIAPRWQPTQHVEGRIDLNRDLIKHPLATFYVRVEGDSMKPRIHEGALLIMDRMVEATEGSIVIVRIGTDFMVKKLHLEQDGQIWLLSENEAYLPIQITEDMDFEVWGRVMNAIDFL
;
A
#
# COMPACT_ATOMS: atom_id res chain seq x y z
N MET A 1 -4.57 19.60 -17.04
CA MET A 1 -4.28 19.93 -15.62
C MET A 1 -3.95 21.41 -15.52
N LYS A 2 -4.54 22.05 -14.56
CA LYS A 2 -4.29 23.48 -14.34
C LYS A 2 -3.25 23.63 -13.24
N ILE A 3 -2.18 24.36 -13.53
CA ILE A 3 -1.13 24.64 -12.59
C ILE A 3 -1.30 26.09 -12.12
N ALA A 4 -1.10 26.32 -10.82
CA ALA A 4 -1.11 27.67 -10.30
C ALA A 4 -0.08 28.53 -11.05
N PRO A 5 -0.44 29.75 -11.42
CA PRO A 5 0.43 30.57 -12.29
C PRO A 5 1.76 30.92 -11.64
N ARG A 6 1.83 30.84 -10.34
CA ARG A 6 3.06 31.15 -9.61
C ARG A 6 3.08 30.38 -8.30
N TRP A 7 4.19 29.73 -8.05
CA TRP A 7 4.46 29.17 -6.75
C TRP A 7 4.93 30.26 -5.79
N GLN A 8 4.29 30.35 -4.64
CA GLN A 8 4.61 31.37 -3.64
C GLN A 8 4.87 30.70 -2.30
N PRO A 9 6.14 30.61 -1.89
CA PRO A 9 6.52 29.89 -0.67
C PRO A 9 5.83 30.40 0.59
N THR A 10 5.55 31.68 0.65
CA THR A 10 4.93 32.31 1.82
C THR A 10 3.45 32.06 1.93
N GLN A 11 2.81 31.54 0.88
CA GLN A 11 1.35 31.35 0.85
C GLN A 11 0.93 29.90 0.91
N HIS A 12 1.68 29.00 0.29
CA HIS A 12 1.22 27.64 0.03
C HIS A 12 2.14 26.56 0.58
N VAL A 13 3.31 26.93 0.99
CA VAL A 13 4.25 25.99 1.58
C VAL A 13 3.97 25.92 3.08
N GLU A 14 3.54 24.75 3.53
CA GLU A 14 3.30 24.52 4.95
C GLU A 14 4.59 24.36 5.75
N GLY A 15 5.71 24.31 5.07
CA GLY A 15 7.02 24.14 5.65
C GLY A 15 7.85 23.19 4.84
N ARG A 16 8.95 22.76 5.39
CA ARG A 16 9.79 21.74 4.78
C ARG A 16 9.13 20.39 4.92
N ILE A 17 9.33 19.54 3.92
CA ILE A 17 8.84 18.16 4.00
C ILE A 17 9.67 17.43 5.05
N ASP A 18 8.97 16.90 6.02
CA ASP A 18 9.50 15.97 6.99
C ASP A 18 8.64 14.73 6.95
N LEU A 19 9.12 13.69 6.26
CA LEU A 19 8.34 12.47 6.08
C LEU A 19 8.04 11.78 7.40
N ASN A 20 8.94 11.86 8.36
CA ASN A 20 8.71 11.27 9.68
C ASN A 20 7.55 11.94 10.39
N ARG A 21 7.48 13.27 10.33
CA ARG A 21 6.40 14.02 10.96
C ARG A 21 5.10 13.91 10.17
N ASP A 22 5.19 14.03 8.84
CA ASP A 22 4.01 14.26 8.00
C ASP A 22 3.32 12.97 7.57
N LEU A 23 4.07 11.87 7.39
CA LEU A 23 3.53 10.62 6.88
C LEU A 23 3.65 9.44 7.85
N ILE A 24 4.64 9.45 8.72
CA ILE A 24 4.97 8.27 9.52
C ILE A 24 4.47 8.48 10.95
N LYS A 25 3.44 7.70 11.32
CA LYS A 25 2.84 7.77 12.67
C LYS A 25 3.52 6.83 13.66
N HIS A 26 4.08 5.73 13.18
CA HIS A 26 4.67 4.69 14.01
C HIS A 26 6.07 4.36 13.49
N PRO A 27 7.10 5.15 13.83
CA PRO A 27 8.42 4.99 13.20
C PRO A 27 9.05 3.62 13.37
N LEU A 28 8.82 2.96 14.51
CA LEU A 28 9.39 1.64 14.77
C LEU A 28 8.64 0.51 14.07
N ALA A 29 7.44 0.78 13.56
CA ALA A 29 6.61 -0.20 12.87
C ALA A 29 6.42 0.13 11.38
N THR A 30 7.13 1.14 10.88
CA THR A 30 6.98 1.61 9.51
C THR A 30 8.17 1.17 8.69
N PHE A 31 7.86 0.57 7.56
CA PHE A 31 8.84 0.04 6.61
C PHE A 31 8.50 0.54 5.22
N TYR A 32 9.49 0.55 4.36
CA TYR A 32 9.24 0.83 2.95
C TYR A 32 9.66 -0.36 2.09
N VAL A 33 8.94 -0.55 1.01
CA VAL A 33 9.25 -1.57 0.02
C VAL A 33 9.06 -0.98 -1.37
N ARG A 34 9.78 -1.52 -2.34
CA ARG A 34 9.64 -1.12 -3.73
C ARG A 34 8.83 -2.16 -4.47
N VAL A 35 7.90 -1.68 -5.30
CA VAL A 35 7.01 -2.56 -6.05
C VAL A 35 7.75 -3.17 -7.24
N GLU A 36 7.64 -4.49 -7.37
CA GLU A 36 7.99 -5.24 -8.56
C GLU A 36 6.71 -5.82 -9.17
N GLY A 37 6.67 -5.90 -10.49
CA GLY A 37 5.51 -6.41 -11.21
C GLY A 37 4.39 -5.39 -11.37
N ASP A 38 3.28 -5.85 -11.93
CA ASP A 38 2.20 -4.97 -12.40
C ASP A 38 0.81 -5.35 -11.89
N SER A 39 0.73 -6.21 -10.87
CA SER A 39 -0.56 -6.72 -10.39
C SER A 39 -1.46 -5.62 -9.79
N MET A 40 -0.89 -4.50 -9.39
CA MET A 40 -1.65 -3.40 -8.78
C MET A 40 -1.83 -2.20 -9.72
N LYS A 41 -1.44 -2.33 -10.99
CA LYS A 41 -1.76 -1.30 -12.00
C LYS A 41 -3.25 -1.26 -12.27
N PRO A 42 -3.80 -0.09 -12.54
CA PRO A 42 -3.15 1.21 -12.70
C PRO A 42 -2.94 1.98 -11.39
N ARG A 43 -3.39 1.44 -10.26
CA ARG A 43 -3.35 2.17 -8.99
C ARG A 43 -1.93 2.35 -8.45
N ILE A 44 -1.14 1.29 -8.53
CA ILE A 44 0.26 1.30 -8.08
C ILE A 44 1.12 0.81 -9.22
N HIS A 45 2.11 1.59 -9.61
CA HIS A 45 2.99 1.28 -10.71
C HIS A 45 4.24 0.54 -10.24
N GLU A 46 4.82 -0.25 -11.13
CA GLU A 46 6.11 -0.86 -10.88
C GLU A 46 7.16 0.21 -10.57
N GLY A 47 7.99 -0.03 -9.58
CA GLY A 47 9.00 0.92 -9.14
C GLY A 47 8.52 1.91 -8.07
N ALA A 48 7.23 1.94 -7.79
CA ALA A 48 6.71 2.79 -6.70
C ALA A 48 7.30 2.38 -5.35
N LEU A 49 7.47 3.37 -4.49
CA LEU A 49 7.88 3.14 -3.11
C LEU A 49 6.63 3.10 -2.23
N LEU A 50 6.43 2.00 -1.53
CA LEU A 50 5.31 1.84 -0.61
C LEU A 50 5.76 2.08 0.81
N ILE A 51 4.96 2.84 1.55
CA ILE A 51 5.13 3.02 2.99
C ILE A 51 4.12 2.12 3.68
N MET A 52 4.61 1.16 4.44
CA MET A 52 3.80 0.17 5.14
C MET A 52 3.91 0.40 6.64
N ASP A 53 2.77 0.41 7.33
CA ASP A 53 2.69 0.52 8.78
C ASP A 53 2.14 -0.78 9.35
N ARG A 54 2.92 -1.43 10.21
CA ARG A 54 2.54 -2.70 10.79
C ARG A 54 1.64 -2.55 12.03
N MET A 55 1.51 -1.37 12.56
CA MET A 55 0.62 -1.09 13.70
C MET A 55 -0.79 -0.69 13.31
N VAL A 56 -1.01 -0.33 12.05
CA VAL A 56 -2.33 0.04 11.57
C VAL A 56 -3.08 -1.20 11.16
N GLU A 57 -4.29 -1.37 11.68
CA GLU A 57 -5.13 -2.51 11.35
C GLU A 57 -5.53 -2.50 9.88
N ALA A 58 -5.43 -3.65 9.24
CA ALA A 58 -5.95 -3.84 7.89
C ALA A 58 -7.45 -4.10 7.94
N THR A 59 -8.20 -3.39 7.12
CA THR A 59 -9.65 -3.48 7.04
C THR A 59 -10.08 -3.77 5.61
N GLU A 60 -11.38 -3.91 5.39
CA GLU A 60 -11.93 -4.12 4.04
C GLU A 60 -11.41 -3.06 3.08
N GLY A 61 -10.89 -3.49 1.95
CA GLY A 61 -10.38 -2.60 0.91
C GLY A 61 -8.99 -2.05 1.16
N SER A 62 -8.36 -2.37 2.28
CA SER A 62 -6.98 -1.94 2.55
C SER A 62 -6.01 -2.53 1.53
N ILE A 63 -5.06 -1.73 1.10
CA ILE A 63 -3.89 -2.23 0.40
C ILE A 63 -2.92 -2.75 1.46
N VAL A 64 -2.49 -4.00 1.29
CA VAL A 64 -1.68 -4.69 2.29
C VAL A 64 -0.48 -5.34 1.62
N ILE A 65 0.55 -5.53 2.42
CA ILE A 65 1.65 -6.44 2.07
C ILE A 65 1.40 -7.72 2.84
N VAL A 66 1.33 -8.81 2.11
CA VAL A 66 1.05 -10.13 2.65
C VAL A 66 2.19 -11.08 2.33
N ARG A 67 2.34 -12.08 3.18
CA ARG A 67 3.23 -13.21 2.94
C ARG A 67 2.38 -14.47 2.79
N ILE A 68 2.65 -15.21 1.73
CA ILE A 68 2.14 -16.57 1.55
C ILE A 68 3.34 -17.48 1.37
N GLY A 69 3.60 -18.37 2.34
CA GLY A 69 4.82 -19.14 2.34
C GLY A 69 6.04 -18.24 2.41
N THR A 70 6.88 -18.27 1.40
CA THR A 70 8.07 -17.41 1.29
C THR A 70 7.86 -16.21 0.36
N ASP A 71 6.67 -16.07 -0.23
CA ASP A 71 6.38 -15.02 -1.20
C ASP A 71 5.71 -13.83 -0.55
N PHE A 72 6.18 -12.64 -0.88
CA PHE A 72 5.59 -11.38 -0.47
C PHE A 72 4.88 -10.73 -1.65
N MET A 73 3.69 -10.21 -1.41
CA MET A 73 2.88 -9.58 -2.45
C MET A 73 2.16 -8.36 -1.90
N VAL A 74 1.87 -7.43 -2.80
CA VAL A 74 1.00 -6.28 -2.53
C VAL A 74 -0.36 -6.62 -3.12
N LYS A 75 -1.40 -6.58 -2.30
CA LYS A 75 -2.76 -6.93 -2.71
C LYS A 75 -3.77 -6.05 -2.01
N LYS A 76 -5.00 -6.08 -2.48
CA LYS A 76 -6.13 -5.44 -1.84
C LYS A 76 -6.87 -6.49 -1.02
N LEU A 77 -7.10 -6.20 0.24
CA LEU A 77 -7.77 -7.12 1.15
C LEU A 77 -9.27 -7.07 0.96
N HIS A 78 -9.89 -8.23 0.80
CA HIS A 78 -11.34 -8.37 0.77
C HIS A 78 -11.77 -9.37 1.83
N LEU A 79 -12.65 -8.92 2.73
CA LEU A 79 -13.16 -9.73 3.83
C LEU A 79 -14.63 -10.03 3.58
N GLU A 80 -14.94 -11.31 3.40
CA GLU A 80 -16.32 -11.77 3.25
C GLU A 80 -17.02 -11.81 4.60
N GLN A 81 -18.36 -11.75 4.58
CA GLN A 81 -19.17 -11.78 5.79
C GLN A 81 -19.02 -13.08 6.59
N ASP A 82 -18.70 -14.17 5.91
CA ASP A 82 -18.49 -15.48 6.53
C ASP A 82 -17.08 -15.67 7.09
N GLY A 83 -16.27 -14.63 7.06
CA GLY A 83 -14.90 -14.67 7.54
C GLY A 83 -13.87 -15.09 6.51
N GLN A 84 -14.27 -15.41 5.29
CA GLN A 84 -13.31 -15.73 4.23
C GLN A 84 -12.50 -14.51 3.83
N ILE A 85 -11.25 -14.74 3.53
CA ILE A 85 -10.31 -13.70 3.12
C ILE A 85 -9.92 -13.92 1.67
N TRP A 86 -10.04 -12.85 0.90
CA TRP A 86 -9.60 -12.81 -0.49
C TRP A 86 -8.57 -11.72 -0.69
N LEU A 87 -7.62 -11.99 -1.55
CA LEU A 87 -6.62 -11.02 -1.99
C LEU A 87 -6.91 -10.66 -3.43
N LEU A 88 -7.14 -9.37 -3.68
CA LEU A 88 -7.50 -8.86 -4.99
C LEU A 88 -6.35 -8.07 -5.58
N SER A 89 -6.22 -8.15 -6.89
CA SER A 89 -5.32 -7.29 -7.66
C SER A 89 -6.13 -6.17 -8.31
N GLU A 90 -5.53 -5.00 -8.46
CA GLU A 90 -6.18 -3.91 -9.21
C GLU A 90 -6.10 -4.17 -10.73
N ASN A 91 -5.12 -4.96 -11.17
CA ASN A 91 -4.99 -5.38 -12.55
C ASN A 91 -5.87 -6.61 -12.79
N GLU A 92 -6.83 -6.47 -13.70
CA GLU A 92 -7.81 -7.53 -14.01
C GLU A 92 -7.19 -8.77 -14.64
N ALA A 93 -5.97 -8.69 -15.13
CA ALA A 93 -5.26 -9.86 -15.65
C ALA A 93 -4.88 -10.87 -14.56
N TYR A 94 -4.94 -10.46 -13.30
CA TYR A 94 -4.62 -11.33 -12.15
C TYR A 94 -5.88 -11.79 -11.47
N LEU A 95 -5.98 -13.10 -11.23
CA LEU A 95 -7.13 -13.69 -10.56
C LEU A 95 -7.09 -13.44 -9.05
N PRO A 96 -8.26 -13.31 -8.40
CA PRO A 96 -8.34 -13.26 -6.95
C PRO A 96 -7.73 -14.51 -6.31
N ILE A 97 -7.14 -14.34 -5.15
CA ILE A 97 -6.57 -15.43 -4.37
C ILE A 97 -7.42 -15.62 -3.12
N GLN A 98 -8.04 -16.76 -2.96
CA GLN A 98 -8.73 -17.11 -1.74
C GLN A 98 -7.73 -17.67 -0.73
N ILE A 99 -7.77 -17.15 0.48
CA ILE A 99 -6.93 -17.64 1.57
C ILE A 99 -7.64 -18.82 2.23
N THR A 100 -6.97 -19.95 2.32
CA THR A 100 -7.47 -21.17 2.94
C THR A 100 -6.67 -21.48 4.19
N GLU A 101 -7.22 -22.34 5.06
CA GLU A 101 -6.60 -22.64 6.36
C GLU A 101 -5.25 -23.34 6.25
N ASP A 102 -5.01 -24.04 5.15
CA ASP A 102 -3.75 -24.75 4.91
C ASP A 102 -2.64 -23.85 4.36
N MET A 103 -2.94 -22.59 4.06
CA MET A 103 -1.95 -21.63 3.60
C MET A 103 -1.20 -21.03 4.77
N ASP A 104 0.13 -20.95 4.64
CA ASP A 104 0.98 -20.18 5.54
C ASP A 104 0.89 -18.72 5.17
N PHE A 105 -0.11 -18.04 5.72
CA PHE A 105 -0.50 -16.68 5.36
C PHE A 105 -0.35 -15.73 6.53
N GLU A 106 0.18 -14.56 6.23
CA GLU A 106 0.29 -13.47 7.20
C GLU A 106 0.13 -12.12 6.52
N VAL A 107 -0.67 -11.24 7.12
CA VAL A 107 -0.70 -9.83 6.73
C VAL A 107 0.47 -9.14 7.42
N TRP A 108 1.41 -8.65 6.64
CA TRP A 108 2.61 -8.00 7.18
C TRP A 108 2.36 -6.57 7.61
N GLY A 109 1.54 -5.86 6.86
CA GLY A 109 1.20 -4.51 7.21
C GLY A 109 0.28 -3.86 6.21
N ARG A 110 -0.27 -2.72 6.61
CA ARG A 110 -1.13 -1.91 5.76
C ARG A 110 -0.29 -0.89 5.01
N VAL A 111 -0.52 -0.79 3.71
CA VAL A 111 0.12 0.23 2.88
C VAL A 111 -0.60 1.55 3.09
N MET A 112 0.12 2.55 3.58
CA MET A 112 -0.42 3.87 3.89
C MET A 112 -0.19 4.86 2.76
N ASN A 113 0.87 4.70 2.01
CA ASN A 113 1.25 5.62 0.95
C ASN A 113 1.95 4.86 -0.18
N ALA A 114 1.77 5.34 -1.38
CA ALA A 114 2.54 4.92 -2.54
C ALA A 114 3.16 6.16 -3.17
N ILE A 115 4.45 6.10 -3.42
CA ILE A 115 5.20 7.22 -3.99
C ILE A 115 5.72 6.80 -5.35
N ASP A 116 5.25 7.49 -6.38
CA ASP A 116 5.74 7.32 -7.75
C ASP A 116 6.87 8.31 -8.02
N PHE A 117 7.88 7.84 -8.73
CA PHE A 117 8.99 8.69 -9.17
C PHE A 117 8.75 9.07 -10.62
N LEU A 118 8.69 10.35 -10.86
CA LEU A 118 8.40 10.91 -12.18
C LEU A 118 9.65 11.06 -13.05
#